data_333112348b166c6b97cce6df228d7398
#
_entry.id   333112348b166c6b97cce6df228d7398
#
_cell.length_a   1.000
_cell.length_b   1.000
_cell.length_c   1.000
_cell.angle_alpha   90.00
_cell.angle_beta   90.00
_cell.angle_gamma   90.00
#
_symmetry.space_group_name_H-M   'P 1'
#
loop_
_entity.id
_entity.type
_entity.pdbx_description
1 polymer ?
#
loop_
_entity_poly.entity_id
_entity_poly.type
_entity_poly.pdbx_seq_one_letter_code
_entity_poly.pdbx_strand_id
1 'polypeptide(L)'
;RNDEGEPIASMFYTAYVADASRSGKARPITFIYNGGPGSSSMWLHMGSYGPLKVDVPGLDALHGEPGRLVANPDTILDRTDIVFLDAIGTGLSRPLGKATGKDFWSVDGDLDAFARGIQRYLTINNRWASPKFLLGESYGTTRTGGLAYVLQQRGVQLAGATIMSTVLNIPLLFDPSVDQMHVNAFPPFAATAWYHNRVANKPADLDAFATQAQAFATGPYAAALSKGDRLTPEERTQMARQASALLGVSPDFLLRTNLRPGPDRFRKELLRDQRRTVGRLDSRFDGIDVDAGGDSPEFDAANEAISGAFIAAINNYLFNDLGDQTKLSYRPNFYSSIGPAWDWKHRAPGNGRQFAANTSVDLSQAMRQNPKMKLLSLN
;
A
#
# COMPACT_ATOMS: atom_id res chain seq x y z
N ARG A 1 -4.37 4.01 25.72
CA ARG A 1 -4.84 4.82 26.85
C ARG A 1 -4.42 6.26 26.64
N ASN A 2 -5.15 7.24 27.16
CA ASN A 2 -4.75 8.64 27.23
C ASN A 2 -3.75 8.88 28.38
N ASP A 3 -3.36 10.12 28.62
CA ASP A 3 -2.39 10.47 29.67
C ASP A 3 -2.97 10.28 31.08
N GLU A 4 -4.29 10.33 31.24
CA GLU A 4 -5.03 10.00 32.47
C GLU A 4 -5.17 8.48 32.72
N GLY A 5 -4.68 7.66 31.78
CA GLY A 5 -4.75 6.19 31.87
C GLY A 5 -6.08 5.58 31.43
N GLU A 6 -7.02 6.36 30.89
CA GLU A 6 -8.29 5.86 30.39
C GLU A 6 -8.12 5.14 29.03
N PRO A 7 -8.86 4.04 28.76
CA PRO A 7 -8.82 3.38 27.48
C PRO A 7 -9.52 4.24 26.40
N ILE A 8 -8.78 4.67 25.38
CA ILE A 8 -9.30 5.48 24.27
C ILE A 8 -9.42 4.70 22.96
N ALA A 9 -8.78 3.54 22.85
CA ALA A 9 -8.93 2.65 21.71
C ALA A 9 -8.62 1.20 22.09
N SER A 10 -9.23 0.27 21.36
CA SER A 10 -8.80 -1.13 21.27
C SER A 10 -8.12 -1.33 19.93
N MET A 11 -6.87 -1.80 19.94
CA MET A 11 -6.16 -2.22 18.73
C MET A 11 -6.17 -3.74 18.67
N PHE A 12 -6.84 -4.27 17.67
CA PHE A 12 -6.89 -5.71 17.41
C PHE A 12 -5.61 -6.15 16.71
N TYR A 13 -5.16 -7.35 17.06
CA TYR A 13 -4.06 -7.99 16.38
C TYR A 13 -4.24 -9.50 16.33
N THR A 14 -3.67 -10.13 15.30
CA THR A 14 -3.48 -11.58 15.23
C THR A 14 -1.99 -11.87 15.34
N ALA A 15 -1.62 -12.75 16.27
CA ALA A 15 -0.21 -13.08 16.49
C ALA A 15 0.05 -14.58 16.29
N TYR A 16 1.11 -14.89 15.56
CA TYR A 16 1.64 -16.23 15.40
C TYR A 16 3.02 -16.28 16.04
N VAL A 17 3.14 -17.11 17.07
CA VAL A 17 4.36 -17.21 17.86
C VAL A 17 4.82 -18.66 17.91
N ALA A 18 6.12 -18.90 17.82
CA ALA A 18 6.67 -20.23 18.02
C ALA A 18 6.69 -20.60 19.51
N ASP A 19 6.52 -21.90 19.81
CA ASP A 19 6.64 -22.38 21.19
C ASP A 19 8.00 -22.02 21.79
N ALA A 20 7.97 -21.41 22.97
CA ALA A 20 9.14 -20.87 23.67
C ALA A 20 10.20 -21.94 24.00
N SER A 21 9.86 -23.22 23.93
CA SER A 21 10.74 -24.34 24.25
C SER A 21 11.89 -24.60 23.25
N ARG A 22 11.87 -23.92 22.09
CA ARG A 22 12.77 -24.26 20.98
C ARG A 22 14.04 -23.43 20.83
N SER A 23 14.21 -22.31 21.51
CA SER A 23 15.47 -21.54 21.43
C SER A 23 15.71 -20.70 22.67
N GLY A 24 16.86 -20.87 23.31
CA GLY A 24 17.33 -20.03 24.44
C GLY A 24 17.66 -18.58 24.05
N LYS A 25 17.39 -18.14 22.81
CA LYS A 25 17.55 -16.76 22.32
C LYS A 25 16.19 -16.12 22.04
N ALA A 26 16.08 -14.84 22.34
CA ALA A 26 14.88 -14.06 22.01
C ALA A 26 14.63 -14.08 20.49
N ARG A 27 13.55 -14.73 20.07
CA ARG A 27 13.16 -14.86 18.66
C ARG A 27 12.78 -13.49 18.08
N PRO A 28 13.12 -13.18 16.81
CA PRO A 28 12.67 -11.96 16.15
C PRO A 28 11.14 -11.84 16.14
N ILE A 29 10.64 -10.60 16.08
CA ILE A 29 9.22 -10.30 15.95
C ILE A 29 9.02 -9.26 14.85
N THR A 30 8.07 -9.53 13.95
CA THR A 30 7.70 -8.63 12.84
C THR A 30 6.28 -8.15 13.01
N PHE A 31 6.09 -6.84 13.10
CA PHE A 31 4.77 -6.20 13.07
C PHE A 31 4.41 -5.88 11.63
N ILE A 32 3.27 -6.42 11.17
CA ILE A 32 2.81 -6.35 9.78
C ILE A 32 1.48 -5.61 9.71
N TYR A 33 1.35 -4.71 8.73
CA TYR A 33 0.13 -3.94 8.53
C TYR A 33 0.00 -3.44 7.07
N ASN A 34 -1.22 -3.42 6.57
CA ASN A 34 -1.56 -2.77 5.31
C ASN A 34 -1.68 -1.25 5.47
N GLY A 35 -1.94 -0.58 4.38
CA GLY A 35 -2.04 0.84 4.27
C GLY A 35 -3.45 1.40 4.20
N GLY A 36 -3.75 2.00 3.10
CA GLY A 36 -4.97 2.73 2.85
C GLY A 36 -4.71 4.22 2.69
N PRO A 37 -4.85 5.07 3.71
CA PRO A 37 -5.27 4.75 5.10
C PRO A 37 -6.71 4.24 5.18
N GLY A 38 -6.94 3.31 6.10
CA GLY A 38 -8.28 2.73 6.32
C GLY A 38 -8.41 1.27 5.86
N SER A 39 -7.30 0.56 5.59
CA SER A 39 -7.27 -0.88 5.37
C SER A 39 -6.84 -1.62 6.63
N SER A 40 -7.48 -2.76 6.90
CA SER A 40 -7.02 -3.72 7.90
C SER A 40 -5.81 -4.50 7.38
N SER A 41 -5.19 -5.31 8.23
CA SER A 41 -4.08 -6.19 7.88
C SER A 41 -4.47 -7.43 7.06
N MET A 42 -5.75 -7.59 6.72
CA MET A 42 -6.32 -8.77 6.06
C MET A 42 -5.56 -9.18 4.79
N TRP A 43 -5.18 -8.23 3.96
CA TRP A 43 -4.56 -8.52 2.67
C TRP A 43 -3.19 -9.19 2.82
N LEU A 44 -2.33 -8.65 3.70
CA LEU A 44 -1.04 -9.26 4.00
C LEU A 44 -1.18 -10.53 4.84
N HIS A 45 -2.19 -10.58 5.71
CA HIS A 45 -2.45 -11.74 6.55
C HIS A 45 -2.91 -12.94 5.73
N MET A 46 -3.99 -12.77 4.95
CA MET A 46 -4.61 -13.85 4.19
C MET A 46 -4.03 -14.03 2.78
N GLY A 47 -3.19 -13.13 2.31
CA GLY A 47 -2.66 -13.16 0.95
C GLY A 47 -1.17 -13.45 0.84
N SER A 48 -0.37 -13.18 1.90
CA SER A 48 1.09 -13.22 1.76
C SER A 48 1.81 -13.86 2.94
N TYR A 49 1.69 -13.32 4.15
CA TYR A 49 2.60 -13.64 5.26
C TYR A 49 2.02 -14.56 6.32
N GLY A 50 0.71 -14.74 6.39
CA GLY A 50 0.07 -15.65 7.34
C GLY A 50 0.44 -17.10 7.10
N PRO A 51 0.21 -18.01 8.08
CA PRO A 51 0.46 -19.45 7.91
C PRO A 51 -0.52 -20.10 6.93
N LEU A 52 -1.69 -19.48 6.75
CA LEU A 52 -2.67 -19.83 5.72
C LEU A 52 -2.85 -18.65 4.78
N LYS A 53 -3.14 -18.92 3.52
CA LYS A 53 -3.46 -17.92 2.51
C LYS A 53 -4.70 -18.32 1.71
N VAL A 54 -5.39 -17.31 1.18
CA VAL A 54 -6.47 -17.54 0.22
C VAL A 54 -5.88 -18.14 -1.06
N ASP A 55 -6.45 -19.24 -1.49
CA ASP A 55 -6.10 -19.88 -2.76
C ASP A 55 -6.63 -19.02 -3.92
N VAL A 56 -5.72 -18.47 -4.71
CA VAL A 56 -6.03 -17.64 -5.89
C VAL A 56 -5.46 -18.34 -7.12
N PRO A 57 -6.20 -19.31 -7.71
CA PRO A 57 -5.66 -20.15 -8.77
C PRO A 57 -5.47 -19.45 -10.12
N GLY A 58 -5.97 -18.21 -10.28
CA GLY A 58 -5.83 -17.41 -11.50
C GLY A 58 -6.64 -16.13 -11.47
N LEU A 59 -6.57 -15.36 -12.56
CA LEU A 59 -7.24 -14.06 -12.66
C LEU A 59 -8.77 -14.13 -12.75
N ASP A 60 -9.33 -15.28 -13.18
CA ASP A 60 -10.77 -15.46 -13.37
C ASP A 60 -11.45 -16.23 -12.24
N ALA A 61 -10.70 -16.71 -11.27
CA ALA A 61 -11.14 -17.83 -10.44
C ALA A 61 -11.95 -17.45 -9.19
N LEU A 62 -12.00 -16.19 -8.77
CA LEU A 62 -12.58 -15.82 -7.48
C LEU A 62 -13.89 -15.03 -7.55
N HIS A 63 -14.40 -14.77 -8.73
CA HIS A 63 -15.69 -14.09 -8.89
C HIS A 63 -16.84 -14.89 -8.26
N GLY A 64 -17.30 -14.44 -7.08
CA GLY A 64 -18.42 -15.03 -6.36
C GLY A 64 -18.13 -16.31 -5.57
N GLU A 65 -16.91 -16.85 -5.64
CA GLU A 65 -16.51 -18.02 -4.87
C GLU A 65 -16.03 -17.65 -3.46
N PRO A 66 -16.42 -18.39 -2.41
CA PRO A 66 -15.81 -18.22 -1.10
C PRO A 66 -14.35 -18.66 -1.15
N GLY A 67 -13.44 -17.78 -0.71
CA GLY A 67 -12.01 -18.09 -0.71
C GLY A 67 -11.67 -19.30 0.17
N ARG A 68 -11.03 -20.30 -0.41
CA ARG A 68 -10.50 -21.45 0.33
C ARG A 68 -9.15 -21.08 0.95
N LEU A 69 -8.95 -21.39 2.22
CA LEU A 69 -7.65 -21.26 2.87
C LEU A 69 -6.80 -22.50 2.63
N VAL A 70 -5.56 -22.29 2.24
CA VAL A 70 -4.54 -23.31 2.05
C VAL A 70 -3.29 -22.98 2.87
N ALA A 71 -2.48 -23.99 3.17
CA ALA A 71 -1.19 -23.76 3.82
C ALA A 71 -0.33 -22.83 2.97
N ASN A 72 0.32 -21.87 3.61
CA ASN A 72 1.20 -20.92 2.95
C ASN A 72 2.67 -21.35 3.08
N PRO A 73 3.29 -21.91 2.05
CA PRO A 73 4.69 -22.31 2.09
C PRO A 73 5.65 -21.12 2.12
N ASP A 74 5.16 -19.91 1.73
CA ASP A 74 5.96 -18.70 1.63
C ASP A 74 5.91 -17.84 2.90
N THR A 75 5.28 -18.35 3.98
CA THR A 75 5.25 -17.63 5.25
C THR A 75 6.65 -17.46 5.83
N ILE A 76 6.89 -16.33 6.49
CA ILE A 76 8.17 -16.04 7.17
C ILE A 76 8.19 -16.53 8.63
N LEU A 77 7.23 -17.35 9.04
CA LEU A 77 7.12 -17.87 10.40
C LEU A 77 8.31 -18.76 10.82
N ASP A 78 9.05 -19.30 9.88
CA ASP A 78 10.30 -20.04 10.18
C ASP A 78 11.40 -19.11 10.71
N ARG A 79 11.35 -17.80 10.43
CA ARG A 79 12.38 -16.80 10.77
C ARG A 79 11.98 -15.87 11.89
N THR A 80 10.72 -15.52 12.02
CA THR A 80 10.22 -14.49 12.92
C THR A 80 8.83 -14.85 13.44
N ASP A 81 8.49 -14.40 14.65
CA ASP A 81 7.09 -14.34 15.04
C ASP A 81 6.42 -13.18 14.31
N ILE A 82 5.14 -13.31 14.00
CA ILE A 82 4.39 -12.34 13.22
C ILE A 82 3.25 -11.78 14.04
N VAL A 83 3.06 -10.46 14.00
CA VAL A 83 1.92 -9.77 14.59
C VAL A 83 1.28 -8.88 13.54
N PHE A 84 0.12 -9.27 13.06
CA PHE A 84 -0.72 -8.45 12.18
C PHE A 84 -1.49 -7.45 13.02
N LEU A 85 -1.38 -6.15 12.70
CA LEU A 85 -2.02 -5.06 13.42
C LEU A 85 -3.08 -4.39 12.54
N ASP A 86 -4.29 -4.23 13.07
CA ASP A 86 -5.35 -3.45 12.42
C ASP A 86 -5.33 -2.00 12.92
N ALA A 87 -5.29 -1.03 12.01
CA ALA A 87 -5.37 0.39 12.33
C ALA A 87 -6.71 0.72 13.03
N ILE A 88 -6.70 1.76 13.88
CA ILE A 88 -7.92 2.14 14.61
C ILE A 88 -9.04 2.56 13.64
N GLY A 89 -10.16 1.85 13.73
CA GLY A 89 -11.31 1.98 12.83
C GLY A 89 -11.42 0.89 11.79
N THR A 90 -10.37 0.07 11.60
CA THR A 90 -10.35 -1.06 10.66
C THR A 90 -10.39 -2.41 11.39
N GLY A 91 -10.58 -3.48 10.66
CA GLY A 91 -10.65 -4.82 11.23
C GLY A 91 -11.59 -4.89 12.42
N LEU A 92 -11.10 -5.36 13.56
CA LEU A 92 -11.80 -5.32 14.84
C LEU A 92 -11.32 -4.17 15.75
N SER A 93 -10.42 -3.31 15.32
CA SER A 93 -9.94 -2.15 16.06
C SER A 93 -10.98 -1.02 16.12
N ARG A 94 -11.21 -0.47 17.32
CA ARG A 94 -12.24 0.57 17.52
C ARG A 94 -11.74 1.68 18.45
N PRO A 95 -12.16 2.95 18.23
CA PRO A 95 -12.11 3.97 19.26
C PRO A 95 -12.97 3.56 20.46
N LEU A 96 -12.62 3.98 21.67
CA LEU A 96 -13.31 3.66 22.92
C LEU A 96 -13.61 4.91 23.73
N GLY A 97 -14.62 4.81 24.59
CA GLY A 97 -15.01 5.89 25.49
C GLY A 97 -15.48 7.14 24.73
N LYS A 98 -14.87 8.28 25.02
CA LYS A 98 -15.18 9.57 24.37
C LYS A 98 -14.37 9.79 23.08
N ALA A 99 -13.38 8.92 22.80
CA ALA A 99 -12.56 9.05 21.61
C ALA A 99 -13.34 8.69 20.35
N THR A 100 -13.00 9.35 19.27
CA THR A 100 -13.64 9.20 17.96
C THR A 100 -12.57 8.89 16.90
N GLY A 101 -12.98 8.62 15.68
CA GLY A 101 -12.04 8.45 14.56
C GLY A 101 -11.08 9.64 14.38
N LYS A 102 -11.53 10.87 14.65
CA LYS A 102 -10.72 12.08 14.51
C LYS A 102 -9.46 12.09 15.38
N ASP A 103 -9.47 11.36 16.48
CA ASP A 103 -8.32 11.25 17.38
C ASP A 103 -7.20 10.36 16.80
N PHE A 104 -7.50 9.56 15.77
CA PHE A 104 -6.61 8.57 15.17
C PHE A 104 -6.42 8.73 13.66
N TRP A 105 -7.38 9.36 12.95
CA TRP A 105 -7.39 9.44 11.49
C TRP A 105 -6.57 10.63 10.98
N SER A 106 -5.31 10.57 11.30
CA SER A 106 -4.27 11.49 10.81
C SER A 106 -2.95 10.74 10.75
N VAL A 107 -1.98 11.26 10.02
CA VAL A 107 -0.64 10.66 9.99
C VAL A 107 -0.06 10.55 11.40
N ASP A 108 -0.03 11.65 12.14
CA ASP A 108 0.58 11.67 13.48
C ASP A 108 -0.23 10.86 14.52
N GLY A 109 -1.57 10.90 14.44
CA GLY A 109 -2.44 10.12 15.31
C GLY A 109 -2.33 8.61 15.08
N ASP A 110 -2.20 8.21 13.83
CA ASP A 110 -1.98 6.82 13.43
C ASP A 110 -0.61 6.31 13.91
N LEU A 111 0.45 7.10 13.72
CA LEU A 111 1.79 6.78 14.22
C LEU A 111 1.81 6.62 15.74
N ASP A 112 1.16 7.52 16.47
CA ASP A 112 1.06 7.44 17.94
C ASP A 112 0.31 6.18 18.37
N ALA A 113 -0.84 5.88 17.74
CA ALA A 113 -1.64 4.71 18.05
C ALA A 113 -0.87 3.39 17.83
N PHE A 114 -0.19 3.27 16.70
CA PHE A 114 0.64 2.09 16.40
C PHE A 114 1.84 1.98 17.35
N ALA A 115 2.53 3.07 17.66
CA ALA A 115 3.66 3.06 18.59
C ALA A 115 3.21 2.61 20.00
N ARG A 116 2.09 3.13 20.51
CA ARG A 116 1.49 2.69 21.78
C ARG A 116 1.04 1.22 21.74
N GLY A 117 0.45 0.78 20.63
CA GLY A 117 0.04 -0.61 20.43
C GLY A 117 1.23 -1.57 20.48
N ILE A 118 2.30 -1.25 19.73
CA ILE A 118 3.54 -2.04 19.70
C ILE A 118 4.20 -2.08 21.07
N GLN A 119 4.38 -0.93 21.75
CA GLN A 119 4.96 -0.90 23.10
C GLN A 119 4.16 -1.74 24.09
N ARG A 120 2.82 -1.64 24.03
CA ARG A 120 1.95 -2.45 24.88
C ARG A 120 2.10 -3.94 24.59
N TYR A 121 2.13 -4.34 23.30
CA TYR A 121 2.36 -5.73 22.91
C TYR A 121 3.69 -6.26 23.46
N LEU A 122 4.77 -5.48 23.29
CA LEU A 122 6.10 -5.87 23.79
C LEU A 122 6.10 -6.05 25.32
N THR A 123 5.37 -5.21 26.04
CA THR A 123 5.27 -5.28 27.51
C THR A 123 4.47 -6.47 27.98
N ILE A 124 3.24 -6.66 27.49
CA ILE A 124 2.35 -7.72 27.99
C ILE A 124 2.82 -9.13 27.58
N ASN A 125 3.56 -9.23 26.47
CA ASN A 125 4.09 -10.52 25.98
C ASN A 125 5.59 -10.72 26.32
N ASN A 126 6.19 -9.83 27.12
CA ASN A 126 7.59 -9.90 27.53
C ASN A 126 8.56 -10.00 26.33
N ARG A 127 8.38 -9.14 25.29
CA ARG A 127 9.13 -9.20 24.02
C ARG A 127 10.11 -8.04 23.81
N TRP A 128 10.45 -7.29 24.87
CA TRP A 128 11.39 -6.17 24.78
C TRP A 128 12.79 -6.58 24.30
N ALA A 129 13.25 -7.76 24.66
CA ALA A 129 14.55 -8.30 24.26
C ALA A 129 14.60 -8.85 22.81
N SER A 130 13.44 -9.05 22.15
CA SER A 130 13.39 -9.56 20.78
C SER A 130 13.92 -8.55 19.77
N PRO A 131 14.65 -8.96 18.72
CA PRO A 131 14.86 -8.14 17.53
C PRO A 131 13.50 -7.78 16.89
N LYS A 132 13.25 -6.50 16.64
CA LYS A 132 11.95 -5.99 16.17
C LYS A 132 12.05 -5.53 14.73
N PHE A 133 11.08 -5.94 13.93
CA PHE A 133 10.95 -5.56 12.52
C PHE A 133 9.57 -4.97 12.26
N LEU A 134 9.50 -4.03 11.33
CA LEU A 134 8.25 -3.51 10.77
C LEU A 134 8.11 -3.97 9.32
N LEU A 135 6.89 -4.25 8.88
CA LEU A 135 6.57 -4.50 7.49
C LEU A 135 5.26 -3.77 7.16
N GLY A 136 5.35 -2.77 6.30
CA GLY A 136 4.20 -2.01 5.84
C GLY A 136 4.04 -2.07 4.32
N GLU A 137 2.80 -2.10 3.87
CA GLU A 137 2.43 -2.04 2.45
C GLU A 137 1.66 -0.76 2.17
N SER A 138 1.92 -0.13 0.98
CA SER A 138 1.23 1.07 0.51
C SER A 138 1.35 2.23 1.52
N TYR A 139 0.26 2.88 1.98
CA TYR A 139 0.30 3.85 3.08
C TYR A 139 0.96 3.27 4.35
N GLY A 140 0.95 1.96 4.54
CA GLY A 140 1.72 1.29 5.60
C GLY A 140 3.22 1.57 5.52
N THR A 141 3.76 1.94 4.37
CA THR A 141 5.16 2.37 4.25
C THR A 141 5.37 3.80 4.76
N THR A 142 4.41 4.71 4.55
CA THR A 142 4.35 6.01 5.23
C THR A 142 4.37 5.83 6.75
N ARG A 143 3.51 4.91 7.24
CA ARG A 143 3.48 4.51 8.67
C ARG A 143 4.81 3.94 9.11
N THR A 144 5.43 3.03 8.36
CA THR A 144 6.73 2.42 8.68
C THR A 144 7.83 3.47 8.79
N GLY A 145 7.89 4.42 7.85
CA GLY A 145 8.85 5.52 7.89
C GLY A 145 8.74 6.35 9.16
N GLY A 146 7.52 6.81 9.48
CA GLY A 146 7.26 7.58 10.70
C GLY A 146 7.46 6.78 11.98
N LEU A 147 6.99 5.51 12.01
CA LEU A 147 7.16 4.64 13.17
C LEU A 147 8.62 4.32 13.48
N ALA A 148 9.47 4.19 12.48
CA ALA A 148 10.90 3.95 12.69
C ALA A 148 11.50 5.04 13.58
N TYR A 149 11.12 6.29 13.36
CA TYR A 149 11.55 7.42 14.20
C TYR A 149 10.81 7.47 15.55
N VAL A 150 9.49 7.44 15.54
CA VAL A 150 8.65 7.56 16.75
C VAL A 150 8.96 6.47 17.78
N LEU A 151 9.10 5.21 17.34
CA LEU A 151 9.45 4.09 18.22
C LEU A 151 10.83 4.27 18.84
N GLN A 152 11.81 4.72 18.05
CA GLN A 152 13.16 4.97 18.53
C GLN A 152 13.20 6.08 19.59
N GLN A 153 12.43 7.18 19.39
CA GLN A 153 12.28 8.24 20.41
C GLN A 153 11.63 7.70 21.71
N ARG A 154 10.88 6.61 21.62
CA ARG A 154 10.26 5.93 22.78
C ARG A 154 11.08 4.75 23.32
N GLY A 155 12.35 4.64 22.95
CA GLY A 155 13.26 3.59 23.42
C GLY A 155 13.06 2.21 22.77
N VAL A 156 12.26 2.10 21.71
CA VAL A 156 12.08 0.86 20.96
C VAL A 156 12.98 0.88 19.73
N GLN A 157 14.12 0.22 19.80
CA GLN A 157 15.03 0.11 18.66
C GLN A 157 14.59 -1.01 17.71
N LEU A 158 14.59 -0.70 16.42
CA LEU A 158 14.29 -1.66 15.34
C LEU A 158 15.56 -2.31 14.83
N ALA A 159 15.48 -3.62 14.56
CA ALA A 159 16.51 -4.35 13.81
C ALA A 159 16.39 -4.11 12.30
N GLY A 160 15.17 -3.88 11.82
CA GLY A 160 14.93 -3.56 10.41
C GLY A 160 13.49 -3.17 10.11
N ALA A 161 13.30 -2.72 8.87
CA ALA A 161 12.00 -2.40 8.29
C ALA A 161 11.91 -2.89 6.85
N THR A 162 10.72 -3.33 6.46
CA THR A 162 10.38 -3.66 5.06
C THR A 162 9.29 -2.69 4.60
N ILE A 163 9.51 -2.06 3.47
CA ILE A 163 8.55 -1.20 2.80
C ILE A 163 8.17 -1.85 1.46
N MET A 164 6.87 -2.11 1.29
CA MET A 164 6.32 -2.79 0.10
C MET A 164 5.38 -1.83 -0.64
N SER A 165 5.55 -1.70 -1.96
CA SER A 165 4.80 -0.73 -2.77
C SER A 165 4.89 0.67 -2.16
N THR A 166 6.08 1.24 -2.20
CA THR A 166 6.53 2.35 -1.36
C THR A 166 5.78 3.66 -1.58
N VAL A 167 5.22 4.22 -0.50
CA VAL A 167 4.55 5.53 -0.43
C VAL A 167 5.12 6.31 0.75
N LEU A 168 6.36 6.78 0.67
CA LEU A 168 7.00 7.59 1.74
C LEU A 168 6.74 9.09 1.59
N ASN A 169 6.57 9.56 0.37
CA ASN A 169 6.36 10.97 0.04
C ASN A 169 5.06 11.12 -0.76
N ILE A 170 3.99 11.51 -0.07
CA ILE A 170 2.65 11.61 -0.64
C ILE A 170 2.58 12.55 -1.85
N PRO A 171 3.13 13.78 -1.82
CA PRO A 171 3.11 14.68 -2.99
C PRO A 171 3.73 14.09 -4.25
N LEU A 172 4.84 13.37 -4.15
CA LEU A 172 5.52 12.81 -5.33
C LEU A 172 4.72 11.70 -6.04
N LEU A 173 3.72 11.12 -5.39
CA LEU A 173 2.98 9.98 -5.91
C LEU A 173 1.53 10.29 -6.25
N PHE A 174 0.94 11.30 -5.59
CA PHE A 174 -0.50 11.55 -5.69
C PHE A 174 -0.86 13.00 -6.05
N ASP A 175 0.10 13.92 -6.10
CA ASP A 175 -0.18 15.28 -6.55
C ASP A 175 -0.04 15.37 -8.08
N PRO A 176 -1.14 15.51 -8.84
CA PRO A 176 -1.10 15.55 -10.30
C PRO A 176 -0.41 16.81 -10.85
N SER A 177 -0.15 17.81 -10.03
CA SER A 177 0.64 18.99 -10.41
C SER A 177 2.15 18.74 -10.39
N VAL A 178 2.58 17.59 -9.81
CA VAL A 178 3.98 17.22 -9.70
C VAL A 178 4.36 16.30 -10.87
N ASP A 179 5.20 16.77 -11.78
CA ASP A 179 5.63 16.01 -12.97
C ASP A 179 6.24 14.65 -12.61
N GLN A 180 6.92 14.53 -11.48
CA GLN A 180 7.52 13.29 -11.02
C GLN A 180 6.48 12.15 -10.85
N MET A 181 5.24 12.47 -10.46
CA MET A 181 4.15 11.48 -10.41
C MET A 181 3.94 10.81 -11.78
N HIS A 182 3.92 11.59 -12.85
CA HIS A 182 3.70 11.08 -14.21
C HIS A 182 4.92 10.32 -14.74
N VAL A 183 6.13 10.77 -14.40
CA VAL A 183 7.38 10.06 -14.72
C VAL A 183 7.40 8.68 -14.04
N ASN A 184 7.04 8.61 -12.77
CA ASN A 184 7.01 7.36 -12.00
C ASN A 184 5.92 6.40 -12.49
N ALA A 185 4.76 6.92 -12.93
CA ALA A 185 3.64 6.11 -13.42
C ALA A 185 3.88 5.56 -14.84
N PHE A 186 4.79 6.13 -15.60
CA PHE A 186 4.98 5.77 -17.01
C PHE A 186 5.41 4.31 -17.23
N PRO A 187 6.45 3.77 -16.56
CA PRO A 187 6.88 2.39 -16.78
C PRO A 187 5.81 1.35 -16.42
N PRO A 188 5.09 1.41 -15.28
CA PRO A 188 4.01 0.48 -15.02
C PRO A 188 2.84 0.61 -16.02
N PHE A 189 2.54 1.80 -16.54
CA PHE A 189 1.54 1.95 -17.61
C PHE A 189 1.99 1.26 -18.90
N ALA A 190 3.26 1.40 -19.28
CA ALA A 190 3.83 0.72 -20.43
C ALA A 190 3.77 -0.82 -20.25
N ALA A 191 4.12 -1.34 -19.08
CA ALA A 191 4.01 -2.77 -18.77
C ALA A 191 2.55 -3.27 -18.84
N THR A 192 1.61 -2.47 -18.36
CA THR A 192 0.17 -2.76 -18.47
C THR A 192 -0.29 -2.81 -19.93
N ALA A 193 0.11 -1.84 -20.72
CA ALA A 193 -0.18 -1.81 -22.17
C ALA A 193 0.42 -3.02 -22.90
N TRP A 194 1.63 -3.40 -22.52
CA TRP A 194 2.29 -4.61 -23.03
C TRP A 194 1.49 -5.87 -22.70
N TYR A 195 1.07 -6.02 -21.43
CA TYR A 195 0.28 -7.17 -21.00
C TYR A 195 -1.02 -7.31 -21.79
N HIS A 196 -1.76 -6.23 -21.97
CA HIS A 196 -3.03 -6.20 -22.70
C HIS A 196 -2.88 -6.12 -24.23
N ASN A 197 -1.68 -6.37 -24.77
CA ASN A 197 -1.41 -6.35 -26.22
C ASN A 197 -1.78 -5.03 -26.91
N ARG A 198 -1.62 -3.90 -26.22
CA ARG A 198 -1.90 -2.56 -26.75
C ARG A 198 -0.65 -1.88 -27.35
N VAL A 199 0.52 -2.45 -27.16
CA VAL A 199 1.78 -1.96 -27.73
C VAL A 199 1.94 -2.48 -29.15
N ALA A 200 2.07 -1.58 -30.13
CA ALA A 200 2.36 -1.96 -31.50
C ALA A 200 3.72 -2.65 -31.61
N ASN A 201 3.82 -3.72 -32.40
CA ASN A 201 5.06 -4.53 -32.51
C ASN A 201 5.57 -4.98 -31.13
N LYS A 202 4.67 -5.49 -30.31
CA LYS A 202 4.93 -5.90 -28.92
C LYS A 202 6.24 -6.69 -28.81
N PRO A 203 7.25 -6.19 -28.05
CA PRO A 203 8.47 -6.94 -27.80
C PRO A 203 8.19 -8.23 -27.02
N ALA A 204 8.94 -9.29 -27.28
CA ALA A 204 8.78 -10.57 -26.58
C ALA A 204 9.26 -10.49 -25.12
N ASP A 205 10.26 -9.67 -24.84
CA ASP A 205 10.89 -9.51 -23.52
C ASP A 205 10.30 -8.29 -22.79
N LEU A 206 9.54 -8.56 -21.73
CA LEU A 206 8.94 -7.52 -20.89
C LEU A 206 9.99 -6.72 -20.11
N ASP A 207 11.05 -7.35 -19.62
CA ASP A 207 12.06 -6.66 -18.81
C ASP A 207 12.86 -5.67 -19.64
N ALA A 208 13.21 -6.06 -20.87
CA ALA A 208 13.84 -5.15 -21.82
C ALA A 208 12.92 -3.98 -22.21
N PHE A 209 11.62 -4.25 -22.40
CA PHE A 209 10.62 -3.23 -22.69
C PHE A 209 10.39 -2.27 -21.51
N ALA A 210 10.29 -2.79 -20.29
CA ALA A 210 10.18 -1.98 -19.08
C ALA A 210 11.41 -1.08 -18.88
N THR A 211 12.61 -1.61 -19.14
CA THR A 211 13.85 -0.82 -19.12
C THR A 211 13.83 0.31 -20.15
N GLN A 212 13.35 0.05 -21.36
CA GLN A 212 13.16 1.08 -22.39
C GLN A 212 12.16 2.15 -21.93
N ALA A 213 11.02 1.74 -21.39
CA ALA A 213 9.99 2.65 -20.88
C ALA A 213 10.53 3.52 -19.73
N GLN A 214 11.32 2.92 -18.83
CA GLN A 214 11.98 3.64 -17.72
C GLN A 214 12.97 4.69 -18.26
N ALA A 215 13.81 4.33 -19.21
CA ALA A 215 14.77 5.26 -19.82
C ALA A 215 14.06 6.41 -20.56
N PHE A 216 12.97 6.12 -21.27
CA PHE A 216 12.15 7.14 -21.91
C PHE A 216 11.50 8.06 -20.89
N ALA A 217 10.92 7.51 -19.83
CA ALA A 217 10.23 8.28 -18.78
C ALA A 217 11.16 9.25 -18.05
N THR A 218 12.34 8.77 -17.63
CA THR A 218 13.33 9.57 -16.88
C THR A 218 14.18 10.50 -17.73
N GLY A 219 14.20 10.31 -19.03
CA GLY A 219 14.94 11.14 -20.01
C GLY A 219 14.01 12.04 -20.82
N PRO A 220 13.67 11.66 -22.08
CA PRO A 220 12.95 12.53 -23.00
C PRO A 220 11.61 13.04 -22.48
N TYR A 221 10.83 12.17 -21.82
CA TYR A 221 9.50 12.52 -21.30
C TYR A 221 9.61 13.50 -20.14
N ALA A 222 10.47 13.25 -19.13
CA ALA A 222 10.69 14.19 -18.03
C ALA A 222 11.18 15.56 -18.53
N ALA A 223 12.09 15.58 -19.52
CA ALA A 223 12.57 16.80 -20.13
C ALA A 223 11.45 17.58 -20.84
N ALA A 224 10.55 16.87 -21.55
CA ALA A 224 9.39 17.50 -22.18
C ALA A 224 8.42 18.06 -21.14
N LEU A 225 8.09 17.31 -20.07
CA LEU A 225 7.22 17.82 -19.01
C LEU A 225 7.77 19.09 -18.36
N SER A 226 9.08 19.15 -18.11
CA SER A 226 9.75 20.30 -17.50
C SER A 226 9.75 21.56 -18.37
N LYS A 227 9.63 21.43 -19.70
CA LYS A 227 9.44 22.59 -20.62
C LYS A 227 8.07 23.25 -20.43
N GLY A 228 7.04 22.49 -20.05
CA GLY A 228 5.68 23.00 -19.89
C GLY A 228 5.17 23.72 -21.16
N ASP A 229 4.73 24.95 -21.02
CA ASP A 229 4.19 25.76 -22.14
C ASP A 229 5.26 26.22 -23.15
N ARG A 230 6.54 25.98 -22.87
CA ARG A 230 7.63 26.24 -23.82
C ARG A 230 7.77 25.16 -24.88
N LEU A 231 7.05 24.05 -24.78
CA LEU A 231 6.97 23.05 -25.87
C LEU A 231 6.26 23.66 -27.06
N THR A 232 6.91 23.59 -28.25
CA THR A 232 6.20 23.94 -29.48
C THR A 232 5.09 22.93 -29.78
N PRO A 233 4.07 23.27 -30.59
CA PRO A 233 3.04 22.32 -31.02
C PRO A 233 3.62 21.04 -31.66
N GLU A 234 4.69 21.19 -32.45
CA GLU A 234 5.38 20.08 -33.10
C GLU A 234 6.08 19.18 -32.09
N GLU A 235 6.83 19.75 -31.14
CA GLU A 235 7.49 19.00 -30.06
C GLU A 235 6.46 18.26 -29.20
N ARG A 236 5.35 18.90 -28.87
CA ARG A 236 4.24 18.32 -28.11
C ARG A 236 3.62 17.12 -28.84
N THR A 237 3.35 17.29 -30.13
CA THR A 237 2.80 16.23 -30.99
C THR A 237 3.77 15.05 -31.13
N GLN A 238 5.06 15.33 -31.32
CA GLN A 238 6.09 14.32 -31.40
C GLN A 238 6.20 13.53 -30.09
N MET A 239 6.21 14.21 -28.95
CA MET A 239 6.25 13.56 -27.64
C MET A 239 5.01 12.68 -27.40
N ALA A 240 3.81 13.16 -27.78
CA ALA A 240 2.58 12.38 -27.69
C ALA A 240 2.65 11.10 -28.53
N ARG A 241 3.19 11.15 -29.75
CA ARG A 241 3.39 9.95 -30.59
C ARG A 241 4.39 8.96 -29.99
N GLN A 242 5.51 9.45 -29.46
CA GLN A 242 6.53 8.59 -28.84
C GLN A 242 5.98 7.92 -27.57
N ALA A 243 5.30 8.67 -26.71
CA ALA A 243 4.65 8.13 -25.50
C ALA A 243 3.51 7.15 -25.87
N SER A 244 2.70 7.46 -26.87
CA SER A 244 1.63 6.58 -27.39
C SER A 244 2.16 5.21 -27.78
N ALA A 245 3.30 5.14 -28.46
CA ALA A 245 3.92 3.89 -28.87
C ALA A 245 4.27 2.96 -27.72
N LEU A 246 4.58 3.52 -26.53
CA LEU A 246 4.90 2.76 -25.33
C LEU A 246 3.68 2.50 -24.44
N LEU A 247 2.75 3.47 -24.36
CA LEU A 247 1.60 3.41 -23.47
C LEU A 247 0.35 2.74 -24.07
N GLY A 248 0.36 2.47 -25.39
CA GLY A 248 -0.77 1.81 -26.07
C GLY A 248 -2.07 2.61 -26.10
N VAL A 249 -2.03 3.90 -25.80
CA VAL A 249 -3.15 4.85 -25.89
C VAL A 249 -2.94 5.83 -27.05
N SER A 250 -3.99 6.49 -27.53
CA SER A 250 -3.87 7.36 -28.71
C SER A 250 -3.04 8.62 -28.41
N PRO A 251 -2.33 9.18 -29.42
CA PRO A 251 -1.65 10.49 -29.28
C PRO A 251 -2.62 11.61 -28.90
N ASP A 252 -3.86 11.58 -29.41
CA ASP A 252 -4.90 12.57 -29.09
C ASP A 252 -5.29 12.52 -27.61
N PHE A 253 -5.36 11.36 -27.01
CA PHE A 253 -5.60 11.23 -25.57
C PHE A 253 -4.45 11.89 -24.80
N LEU A 254 -3.19 11.64 -25.16
CA LEU A 254 -2.03 12.24 -24.50
C LEU A 254 -1.99 13.76 -24.69
N LEU A 255 -2.39 14.26 -25.86
CA LEU A 255 -2.52 15.71 -26.09
C LEU A 255 -3.63 16.34 -25.22
N ARG A 256 -4.80 15.71 -25.14
CA ARG A 256 -5.92 16.16 -24.28
C ARG A 256 -5.57 16.14 -22.79
N THR A 257 -4.72 15.22 -22.35
CA THR A 257 -4.23 15.15 -20.96
C THR A 257 -2.97 15.97 -20.72
N ASN A 258 -2.60 16.83 -21.68
CA ASN A 258 -1.38 17.66 -21.62
C ASN A 258 -0.10 16.84 -21.34
N LEU A 259 0.01 15.66 -21.95
CA LEU A 259 1.06 14.65 -21.74
C LEU A 259 1.12 14.09 -20.31
N ARG A 260 0.12 14.32 -19.48
CA ARG A 260 0.04 13.94 -18.07
C ARG A 260 -1.18 13.05 -17.81
N PRO A 261 -1.25 11.84 -18.39
CA PRO A 261 -2.32 10.91 -18.07
C PRO A 261 -2.20 10.50 -16.60
N GLY A 262 -3.22 10.81 -15.82
CA GLY A 262 -3.31 10.31 -14.44
C GLY A 262 -3.65 8.81 -14.43
N PRO A 263 -3.40 8.09 -13.32
CA PRO A 263 -3.65 6.66 -13.23
C PRO A 263 -5.09 6.25 -13.59
N ASP A 264 -6.09 6.95 -13.09
CA ASP A 264 -7.49 6.61 -13.36
C ASP A 264 -7.87 6.84 -14.83
N ARG A 265 -7.39 7.94 -15.42
CA ARG A 265 -7.62 8.19 -16.86
C ARG A 265 -6.94 7.17 -17.74
N PHE A 266 -5.71 6.75 -17.39
CA PHE A 266 -5.00 5.70 -18.14
C PHE A 266 -5.74 4.36 -18.07
N ARG A 267 -6.16 3.94 -16.86
CA ARG A 267 -6.91 2.70 -16.64
C ARG A 267 -8.22 2.67 -17.44
N LYS A 268 -8.90 3.80 -17.52
CA LYS A 268 -10.14 3.99 -18.28
C LYS A 268 -9.90 3.96 -19.78
N GLU A 269 -8.81 4.57 -20.25
CA GLU A 269 -8.55 4.76 -21.68
C GLU A 269 -8.02 3.50 -22.35
N LEU A 270 -7.18 2.70 -21.68
CA LEU A 270 -6.39 1.64 -22.32
C LEU A 270 -7.24 0.60 -23.07
N LEU A 271 -8.39 0.19 -22.51
CA LEU A 271 -9.31 -0.78 -23.09
C LEU A 271 -10.70 -0.18 -23.42
N ARG A 272 -10.78 1.13 -23.56
CA ARG A 272 -12.03 1.86 -23.80
C ARG A 272 -12.79 1.37 -25.03
N ASP A 273 -12.06 1.06 -26.10
CA ASP A 273 -12.62 0.51 -27.34
C ASP A 273 -13.31 -0.85 -27.16
N GLN A 274 -12.90 -1.60 -26.13
CA GLN A 274 -13.50 -2.87 -25.74
C GLN A 274 -14.56 -2.70 -24.64
N ARG A 275 -14.85 -1.48 -24.22
CA ARG A 275 -15.72 -1.17 -23.07
C ARG A 275 -15.28 -1.89 -21.80
N ARG A 276 -13.97 -1.91 -21.55
CA ARG A 276 -13.35 -2.51 -20.36
C ARG A 276 -12.42 -1.52 -19.69
N THR A 277 -12.21 -1.72 -18.40
CA THR A 277 -11.26 -0.96 -17.57
C THR A 277 -10.31 -1.91 -16.87
N VAL A 278 -9.06 -1.50 -16.65
CA VAL A 278 -8.05 -2.34 -15.99
C VAL A 278 -7.99 -2.07 -14.48
N GLY A 279 -7.56 -3.08 -13.72
CA GLY A 279 -7.40 -2.99 -12.28
C GLY A 279 -6.34 -1.98 -11.84
N ARG A 280 -6.52 -1.42 -10.64
CA ARG A 280 -5.60 -0.44 -10.05
C ARG A 280 -4.42 -1.10 -9.34
N LEU A 281 -4.69 -2.14 -8.56
CA LEU A 281 -3.68 -2.83 -7.76
C LEU A 281 -2.97 -3.91 -8.57
N ASP A 282 -3.71 -4.61 -9.41
CA ASP A 282 -3.18 -5.54 -10.39
C ASP A 282 -3.87 -5.28 -11.74
N SER A 283 -3.14 -4.65 -12.64
CA SER A 283 -3.65 -4.24 -13.93
C SER A 283 -3.81 -5.39 -14.94
N ARG A 284 -3.46 -6.62 -14.57
CA ARG A 284 -3.77 -7.82 -15.36
C ARG A 284 -5.27 -8.14 -15.30
N PHE A 285 -5.93 -7.80 -14.19
CA PHE A 285 -7.37 -7.85 -14.11
C PHE A 285 -8.00 -6.77 -14.97
N ASP A 286 -9.07 -7.10 -15.63
CA ASP A 286 -9.93 -6.14 -16.32
C ASP A 286 -11.41 -6.44 -16.05
N GLY A 287 -12.27 -5.45 -16.20
CA GLY A 287 -13.71 -5.56 -15.94
C GLY A 287 -14.54 -4.77 -16.95
N ILE A 288 -15.82 -5.11 -17.02
CA ILE A 288 -16.78 -4.39 -17.89
C ILE A 288 -16.90 -2.95 -17.40
N ASP A 289 -16.62 -2.01 -18.29
CA ASP A 289 -16.73 -0.59 -18.00
C ASP A 289 -18.22 -0.16 -18.05
N VAL A 290 -18.71 0.42 -16.96
CA VAL A 290 -20.10 0.84 -16.84
C VAL A 290 -20.39 2.02 -17.77
N ASP A 291 -19.49 2.99 -17.82
CA ASP A 291 -19.59 4.19 -18.67
C ASP A 291 -18.27 4.47 -19.39
N ALA A 292 -18.12 3.95 -20.59
CA ALA A 292 -16.93 4.16 -21.40
C ALA A 292 -16.69 5.65 -21.78
N GLY A 293 -17.66 6.53 -21.59
CA GLY A 293 -17.53 7.99 -21.82
C GLY A 293 -16.83 8.74 -20.69
N GLY A 294 -16.82 8.19 -19.47
CA GLY A 294 -16.23 8.83 -18.28
C GLY A 294 -14.71 8.95 -18.30
N ASP A 295 -14.18 9.70 -17.35
CA ASP A 295 -12.73 9.97 -17.19
C ASP A 295 -12.04 9.02 -16.19
N SER A 296 -12.79 8.30 -15.36
CA SER A 296 -12.28 7.38 -14.34
C SER A 296 -13.11 6.11 -14.27
N PRO A 297 -12.51 4.96 -13.89
CA PRO A 297 -13.27 3.75 -13.62
C PRO A 297 -14.23 3.93 -12.44
N GLU A 298 -15.41 3.34 -12.52
CA GLU A 298 -16.41 3.36 -11.44
C GLU A 298 -16.08 2.36 -10.33
N PHE A 299 -15.22 1.38 -10.62
CA PHE A 299 -14.77 0.36 -9.68
C PHE A 299 -13.33 -0.09 -9.99
N ASP A 300 -12.75 -0.88 -9.11
CA ASP A 300 -11.45 -1.50 -9.32
C ASP A 300 -11.63 -2.99 -9.67
N ALA A 301 -11.36 -3.36 -10.91
CA ALA A 301 -11.53 -4.73 -11.39
C ALA A 301 -10.72 -5.75 -10.58
N ALA A 302 -9.50 -5.41 -10.13
CA ALA A 302 -8.69 -6.28 -9.31
C ALA A 302 -9.32 -6.48 -7.91
N ASN A 303 -9.75 -5.39 -7.28
CA ASN A 303 -10.37 -5.45 -5.95
C ASN A 303 -11.67 -6.27 -5.97
N GLU A 304 -12.54 -6.03 -6.96
CA GLU A 304 -13.81 -6.78 -7.05
C GLU A 304 -13.59 -8.28 -7.30
N ALA A 305 -12.56 -8.64 -8.05
CA ALA A 305 -12.25 -10.03 -8.32
C ALA A 305 -11.89 -10.85 -7.08
N ILE A 306 -11.27 -10.24 -6.05
CA ILE A 306 -10.71 -10.97 -4.91
C ILE A 306 -11.34 -10.63 -3.56
N SER A 307 -11.93 -9.44 -3.39
CA SER A 307 -12.35 -8.94 -2.07
C SER A 307 -13.32 -9.87 -1.35
N GLY A 308 -14.32 -10.39 -2.06
CA GLY A 308 -15.32 -11.29 -1.48
C GLY A 308 -14.71 -12.54 -0.84
N ALA A 309 -13.77 -13.16 -1.56
CA ALA A 309 -13.05 -14.35 -1.08
C ALA A 309 -12.20 -14.07 0.16
N PHE A 310 -11.45 -12.95 0.16
CA PHE A 310 -10.63 -12.55 1.31
C PHE A 310 -11.47 -12.18 2.54
N ILE A 311 -12.58 -11.46 2.34
CA ILE A 311 -13.49 -11.08 3.43
C ILE A 311 -14.14 -12.31 4.04
N ALA A 312 -14.62 -13.25 3.21
CA ALA A 312 -15.18 -14.50 3.69
C ALA A 312 -14.14 -15.32 4.47
N ALA A 313 -12.93 -15.44 3.92
CA ALA A 313 -11.84 -16.21 4.53
C ALA A 313 -11.44 -15.65 5.89
N ILE A 314 -11.22 -14.34 6.03
CA ILE A 314 -10.79 -13.74 7.31
C ILE A 314 -11.88 -13.87 8.38
N ASN A 315 -13.16 -13.62 8.03
CA ASN A 315 -14.25 -13.76 8.98
C ASN A 315 -14.40 -15.20 9.46
N ASN A 316 -14.35 -16.16 8.53
CA ASN A 316 -14.45 -17.58 8.87
C ASN A 316 -13.28 -18.02 9.76
N TYR A 317 -12.06 -17.61 9.41
CA TYR A 317 -10.85 -17.94 10.16
C TYR A 317 -10.82 -17.36 11.56
N LEU A 318 -11.18 -16.08 11.72
CA LEU A 318 -11.25 -15.45 13.05
C LEU A 318 -12.29 -16.12 13.95
N PHE A 319 -13.45 -16.47 13.39
CA PHE A 319 -14.55 -17.06 14.16
C PHE A 319 -14.32 -18.52 14.51
N ASN A 320 -13.99 -19.34 13.50
CA ASN A 320 -13.97 -20.79 13.66
C ASN A 320 -12.61 -21.33 14.11
N ASP A 321 -11.51 -20.75 13.59
CA ASP A 321 -10.17 -21.27 13.88
C ASP A 321 -9.49 -20.54 15.04
N LEU A 322 -9.66 -19.20 15.14
CA LEU A 322 -9.06 -18.41 16.21
C LEU A 322 -10.02 -18.15 17.38
N GLY A 323 -11.30 -18.51 17.25
CA GLY A 323 -12.27 -18.48 18.32
C GLY A 323 -12.65 -17.06 18.78
N ASP A 324 -12.73 -16.08 17.85
CA ASP A 324 -13.15 -14.72 18.19
C ASP A 324 -14.58 -14.70 18.74
N GLN A 325 -14.74 -14.13 19.93
CA GLN A 325 -16.02 -14.01 20.63
C GLN A 325 -16.59 -12.59 20.62
N THR A 326 -15.92 -11.65 19.96
CA THR A 326 -16.31 -10.23 20.03
C THR A 326 -17.65 -9.94 19.35
N LYS A 327 -18.04 -10.77 18.37
CA LYS A 327 -19.24 -10.57 17.51
C LYS A 327 -19.25 -9.22 16.80
N LEU A 328 -18.09 -8.56 16.71
CA LEU A 328 -17.93 -7.32 15.96
C LEU A 328 -17.81 -7.64 14.47
N SER A 329 -18.41 -6.79 13.65
CA SER A 329 -18.20 -6.83 12.20
C SER A 329 -16.75 -6.48 11.87
N TYR A 330 -16.02 -7.37 11.21
CA TYR A 330 -14.70 -7.11 10.70
C TYR A 330 -14.78 -6.08 9.56
N ARG A 331 -13.96 -5.02 9.62
CA ARG A 331 -13.92 -3.93 8.64
C ARG A 331 -12.68 -4.06 7.77
N PRO A 332 -12.73 -4.78 6.64
CA PRO A 332 -11.54 -5.01 5.80
C PRO A 332 -11.00 -3.71 5.22
N ASN A 333 -11.91 -2.88 4.68
CA ASN A 333 -11.63 -1.55 4.17
C ASN A 333 -12.68 -0.57 4.68
N PHE A 334 -12.25 0.57 5.16
CA PHE A 334 -13.15 1.62 5.65
C PHE A 334 -12.83 2.97 4.99
N TYR A 335 -12.42 2.93 3.72
CA TYR A 335 -12.01 4.11 2.94
C TYR A 335 -13.07 5.18 2.83
N SER A 336 -14.33 4.81 2.62
CA SER A 336 -15.43 5.76 2.49
C SER A 336 -15.60 6.66 3.70
N SER A 337 -15.23 6.19 4.89
CA SER A 337 -15.33 6.95 6.13
C SER A 337 -14.00 7.56 6.56
N ILE A 338 -12.90 6.82 6.43
CA ILE A 338 -11.57 7.25 6.89
C ILE A 338 -10.92 8.20 5.88
N GLY A 339 -10.97 7.88 4.59
CA GLY A 339 -10.27 8.64 3.55
C GLY A 339 -10.64 10.13 3.51
N PRO A 340 -11.93 10.50 3.45
CA PRO A 340 -12.34 11.92 3.46
C PRO A 340 -12.02 12.66 4.76
N ALA A 341 -11.91 11.92 5.89
CA ALA A 341 -11.64 12.48 7.20
C ALA A 341 -10.16 12.49 7.58
N TRP A 342 -9.29 11.95 6.71
CA TRP A 342 -7.87 11.79 7.02
C TRP A 342 -7.11 13.11 6.96
N ASP A 343 -6.38 13.46 8.05
CA ASP A 343 -5.45 14.60 8.05
C ASP A 343 -4.06 14.13 7.60
N TRP A 344 -3.65 14.58 6.42
CA TRP A 344 -2.37 14.28 5.80
C TRP A 344 -1.18 15.06 6.37
N LYS A 345 -1.42 16.01 7.27
CA LYS A 345 -0.37 16.79 7.90
C LYS A 345 0.52 15.92 8.77
N HIS A 346 1.79 16.27 8.79
CA HIS A 346 2.79 15.52 9.55
C HIS A 346 3.84 16.44 10.17
N ARG A 347 4.34 16.06 11.35
CA ARG A 347 5.48 16.69 12.04
C ARG A 347 6.71 15.84 11.87
N ALA A 348 7.46 16.10 10.78
CA ALA A 348 8.71 15.41 10.54
C ALA A 348 9.84 15.94 11.45
N PRO A 349 10.87 15.11 11.78
CA PRO A 349 12.03 15.52 12.54
C PRO A 349 12.70 16.77 11.95
N GLY A 350 12.89 17.81 12.77
CA GLY A 350 13.64 19.01 12.39
C GLY A 350 13.01 19.95 11.34
N ASN A 351 11.93 19.55 10.68
CA ASN A 351 11.38 20.27 9.52
C ASN A 351 10.05 21.00 9.77
N GLY A 352 9.58 21.07 11.00
CA GLY A 352 8.31 21.69 11.27
C GLY A 352 7.13 20.91 10.65
N ARG A 353 6.02 21.60 10.41
CA ARG A 353 4.77 20.98 9.96
C ARG A 353 4.72 20.84 8.44
N GLN A 354 4.55 19.62 7.95
CA GLN A 354 4.28 19.33 6.55
C GLN A 354 2.77 19.33 6.29
N PHE A 355 2.32 19.86 5.15
CA PHE A 355 0.90 19.85 4.74
C PHE A 355 0.47 18.49 4.18
N ALA A 356 1.41 17.73 3.60
CA ALA A 356 1.24 16.36 3.18
C ALA A 356 2.49 15.57 3.59
N ALA A 357 2.28 14.38 4.13
CA ALA A 357 3.34 13.60 4.77
C ALA A 357 4.47 13.23 3.80
N ASN A 358 5.69 13.44 4.27
CA ASN A 358 6.91 12.88 3.71
C ASN A 358 7.71 12.22 4.84
N THR A 359 7.44 10.96 5.10
CA THR A 359 8.10 10.18 6.17
C THR A 359 9.43 9.57 5.76
N SER A 360 9.94 9.87 4.55
CA SER A 360 11.31 9.55 4.19
C SER A 360 12.33 10.30 5.07
N VAL A 361 11.94 11.48 5.56
CA VAL A 361 12.75 12.27 6.50
C VAL A 361 12.87 11.55 7.84
N ASP A 362 11.77 11.00 8.35
CA ASP A 362 11.71 10.22 9.60
C ASP A 362 12.55 8.96 9.51
N LEU A 363 12.35 8.20 8.43
CA LEU A 363 13.11 6.97 8.16
C LEU A 363 14.61 7.27 8.06
N SER A 364 14.99 8.31 7.33
CA SER A 364 16.39 8.75 7.21
C SER A 364 16.98 9.12 8.57
N GLN A 365 16.23 9.86 9.41
CA GLN A 365 16.68 10.23 10.75
C GLN A 365 16.84 9.00 11.65
N ALA A 366 15.85 8.08 11.62
CA ALA A 366 15.93 6.84 12.38
C ALA A 366 17.15 6.00 11.99
N MET A 367 17.43 5.85 10.69
CA MET A 367 18.59 5.10 10.19
C MET A 367 19.93 5.77 10.55
N ARG A 368 20.00 7.11 10.57
CA ARG A 368 21.21 7.83 11.05
C ARG A 368 21.46 7.61 12.54
N GLN A 369 20.41 7.58 13.34
CA GLN A 369 20.49 7.33 14.78
C GLN A 369 20.71 5.86 15.11
N ASN A 370 20.29 4.95 14.23
CA ASN A 370 20.50 3.51 14.35
C ASN A 370 21.10 2.93 13.05
N PRO A 371 22.42 3.09 12.84
CA PRO A 371 23.09 2.65 11.60
C PRO A 371 23.06 1.13 11.36
N LYS A 372 22.68 0.34 12.37
CA LYS A 372 22.54 -1.12 12.26
C LYS A 372 21.17 -1.54 11.75
N MET A 373 20.18 -0.65 11.74
CA MET A 373 18.85 -0.93 11.21
C MET A 373 18.94 -1.25 9.71
N LYS A 374 18.33 -2.36 9.31
CA LYS A 374 18.25 -2.77 7.90
C LYS A 374 16.96 -2.29 7.27
N LEU A 375 17.03 -1.92 6.00
CA LEU A 375 15.87 -1.55 5.19
C LEU A 375 15.80 -2.46 3.97
N LEU A 376 14.63 -3.03 3.73
CA LEU A 376 14.29 -3.76 2.52
C LEU A 376 13.16 -3.02 1.82
N SER A 377 13.35 -2.69 0.53
CA SER A 377 12.30 -2.13 -0.33
C SER A 377 11.86 -3.18 -1.34
N LEU A 378 10.56 -3.40 -1.41
CA LEU A 378 9.89 -4.30 -2.36
C LEU A 378 8.88 -3.47 -3.15
N ASN A 379 9.16 -3.26 -4.44
CA ASN A 379 8.31 -2.46 -5.34
C ASN A 379 8.03 -3.24 -6.63
#